data_f2e4155432d9cb2d6b4be0e265e3674c
#
_entry.id   f2e4155432d9cb2d6b4be0e265e3674c
#
_cell.length_a   1.000
_cell.length_b   1.000
_cell.length_c   1.000
_cell.angle_alpha   90.00
_cell.angle_beta   90.00
_cell.angle_gamma   90.00
#
_symmetry.space_group_name_H-M   'P 1'
#
loop_
_entity.id
_entity.type
_entity.pdbx_description
1 polymer ?
#
loop_
_entity_poly.entity_id
_entity_poly.type
_entity_poly.pdbx_seq_one_letter_code
_entity_poly.pdbx_strand_id
1 'polypeptide(L)'
;MVEQLNDRLSAVDPEIQQAVARELDRQQSTLEMIASENFAPAAVMEAQGSVLTNKYAEGYPGKRYYGGCEHVDVVEQLAIDRVKALFGAEFANVQPHSGAQANAAAMFALLNPGDTILGLDLAHGGHLTHGMRINFSGKLYNVVPYHVRESDFRVDMAEVEALALEHKPKLIVAGWSAYSRQLDFAEFRRIADLVGAYLMVDMAHFAGLVAAGLHPNPVPYADVVTTTTHKTLGGPRGGVILAKEQYAKKINSAVFPGQQGGPLEHVIAAKAVAFKLAATEGFKERQERVLEGAKLLAERFLQPDVEAAGITVVNGGTDVHLVLVDLRNSELDGQQAEDTLHRIGITVNRNAVPFDPRPPMVSSGLRIGTPALATRGFGAAEFTEVADIIAKALTGAAGTGTLDDGTAVELRARVTALAGQFPLYPQLSGATEIAAFENDMIGAAQ
;
A
#
# COMPACT_ATOMS: atom_id res chain seq x y z
N MET A 1 28.87 -1.47 -29.91
CA MET A 1 27.85 -0.61 -29.26
C MET A 1 26.41 -0.88 -29.77
N VAL A 2 26.17 -1.09 -31.06
CA VAL A 2 24.82 -1.45 -31.57
C VAL A 2 24.42 -2.87 -31.17
N GLU A 3 25.40 -3.78 -30.98
CA GLU A 3 25.16 -5.17 -30.55
C GLU A 3 24.55 -5.23 -29.16
N GLN A 4 24.98 -4.45 -28.20
CA GLN A 4 24.47 -4.44 -26.81
C GLN A 4 23.02 -3.91 -26.66
N LEU A 5 22.50 -3.15 -27.64
CA LEU A 5 21.14 -2.63 -27.58
C LEU A 5 20.07 -3.74 -27.56
N ASN A 6 20.35 -4.87 -28.16
CA ASN A 6 19.44 -6.00 -28.32
C ASN A 6 19.71 -7.16 -27.37
N ASP A 7 20.74 -7.04 -26.52
CA ASP A 7 21.11 -8.08 -25.58
C ASP A 7 20.09 -8.14 -24.43
N ARG A 8 19.89 -9.35 -23.91
CA ARG A 8 19.06 -9.59 -22.75
C ARG A 8 19.77 -9.19 -21.47
N LEU A 9 18.99 -8.97 -20.39
CA LEU A 9 19.55 -8.63 -19.07
C LEU A 9 20.60 -9.63 -18.61
N SER A 10 20.39 -10.93 -18.83
CA SER A 10 21.32 -12.00 -18.46
C SER A 10 22.69 -11.89 -19.13
N ALA A 11 22.76 -11.32 -20.34
CA ALA A 11 24.02 -11.11 -21.06
C ALA A 11 24.71 -9.78 -20.68
N VAL A 12 23.91 -8.75 -20.33
CA VAL A 12 24.43 -7.40 -20.03
C VAL A 12 24.81 -7.28 -18.56
N ASP A 13 23.97 -7.81 -17.66
CA ASP A 13 24.16 -7.72 -16.21
C ASP A 13 23.61 -8.97 -15.50
N PRO A 14 24.42 -10.04 -15.45
CA PRO A 14 24.03 -11.28 -14.79
C PRO A 14 23.82 -11.13 -13.28
N GLU A 15 24.46 -10.14 -12.63
CA GLU A 15 24.31 -9.90 -11.19
C GLU A 15 22.89 -9.38 -10.89
N ILE A 16 22.39 -8.43 -11.68
CA ILE A 16 21.00 -7.94 -11.55
C ILE A 16 20.02 -9.04 -11.94
N GLN A 17 20.28 -9.81 -13.01
CA GLN A 17 19.43 -10.95 -13.38
C GLN A 17 19.29 -11.94 -12.22
N GLN A 18 20.40 -12.30 -11.56
CA GLN A 18 20.39 -13.21 -10.42
C GLN A 18 19.64 -12.63 -9.21
N ALA A 19 19.79 -11.32 -8.93
CA ALA A 19 19.08 -10.67 -7.84
C ALA A 19 17.55 -10.70 -8.09
N VAL A 20 17.10 -10.45 -9.32
CA VAL A 20 15.69 -10.54 -9.72
C VAL A 20 15.17 -11.97 -9.58
N ALA A 21 15.94 -12.96 -10.00
CA ALA A 21 15.57 -14.37 -9.88
C ALA A 21 15.41 -14.79 -8.39
N ARG A 22 16.34 -14.39 -7.52
CA ARG A 22 16.26 -14.67 -6.07
C ARG A 22 15.03 -13.99 -5.42
N GLU A 23 14.69 -12.78 -5.85
CA GLU A 23 13.49 -12.11 -5.35
C GLU A 23 12.22 -12.83 -5.82
N LEU A 24 12.18 -13.34 -7.05
CA LEU A 24 11.09 -14.18 -7.53
C LEU A 24 10.94 -15.45 -6.67
N ASP A 25 12.06 -16.14 -6.40
CA ASP A 25 12.07 -17.34 -5.55
C ASP A 25 11.55 -17.02 -4.13
N ARG A 26 11.97 -15.88 -3.55
CA ARG A 26 11.46 -15.41 -2.26
C ARG A 26 9.95 -15.23 -2.30
N GLN A 27 9.44 -14.50 -3.30
CA GLN A 27 8.00 -14.25 -3.43
C GLN A 27 7.20 -15.55 -3.64
N GLN A 28 7.75 -16.51 -4.36
CA GLN A 28 7.10 -17.81 -4.60
C GLN A 28 7.08 -18.71 -3.37
N SER A 29 8.15 -18.70 -2.56
CA SER A 29 8.37 -19.63 -1.46
C SER A 29 7.93 -19.11 -0.08
N THR A 30 7.54 -17.84 0.03
CA THR A 30 7.10 -17.19 1.27
C THR A 30 5.66 -16.69 1.17
N LEU A 31 5.08 -16.30 2.32
CA LEU A 31 3.77 -15.68 2.41
C LEU A 31 3.92 -14.18 2.68
N GLU A 32 3.61 -13.36 1.68
CA GLU A 32 3.69 -11.89 1.78
C GLU A 32 2.45 -11.34 2.46
N MET A 33 2.62 -10.72 3.61
CA MET A 33 1.55 -10.16 4.41
C MET A 33 1.83 -8.72 4.88
N ILE A 34 2.75 -8.00 4.24
CA ILE A 34 2.87 -6.56 4.42
C ILE A 34 1.64 -5.88 3.83
N ALA A 35 0.89 -5.14 4.65
CA ALA A 35 -0.41 -4.56 4.28
C ALA A 35 -0.36 -3.57 3.11
N SER A 36 0.82 -3.02 2.81
CA SER A 36 1.05 -2.08 1.70
C SER A 36 1.61 -2.75 0.43
N GLU A 37 1.73 -4.07 0.41
CA GLU A 37 2.24 -4.84 -0.73
C GLU A 37 1.17 -5.69 -1.39
N ASN A 38 1.41 -6.00 -2.67
CA ASN A 38 0.54 -6.84 -3.48
C ASN A 38 1.34 -7.40 -4.67
N PHE A 39 0.80 -8.41 -5.33
CA PHE A 39 1.37 -8.96 -6.54
C PHE A 39 0.73 -8.31 -7.77
N ALA A 40 1.54 -7.65 -8.59
CA ALA A 40 1.08 -7.04 -9.83
C ALA A 40 0.78 -8.12 -10.89
N PRO A 41 -0.36 -8.06 -11.61
CA PRO A 41 -0.63 -8.95 -12.73
C PRO A 41 0.48 -8.89 -13.80
N ALA A 42 0.75 -10.01 -14.48
CA ALA A 42 1.77 -10.09 -15.54
C ALA A 42 1.59 -8.99 -16.61
N ALA A 43 0.34 -8.72 -17.04
CA ALA A 43 0.04 -7.66 -17.99
C ALA A 43 0.42 -6.24 -17.50
N VAL A 44 0.41 -6.00 -16.19
CA VAL A 44 0.87 -4.74 -15.59
C VAL A 44 2.39 -4.62 -15.70
N MET A 45 3.12 -5.71 -15.41
CA MET A 45 4.58 -5.76 -15.53
C MET A 45 5.02 -5.65 -17.00
N GLU A 46 4.31 -6.30 -17.92
CA GLU A 46 4.54 -6.22 -19.37
C GLU A 46 4.37 -4.79 -19.89
N ALA A 47 3.31 -4.09 -19.52
CA ALA A 47 3.09 -2.70 -19.89
C ALA A 47 4.19 -1.78 -19.35
N GLN A 48 4.65 -2.03 -18.12
CA GLN A 48 5.72 -1.25 -17.48
C GLN A 48 7.09 -1.50 -18.13
N GLY A 49 7.37 -2.71 -18.61
CA GLY A 49 8.60 -3.05 -19.33
C GLY A 49 8.58 -2.71 -20.83
N SER A 50 7.61 -1.91 -21.30
CA SER A 50 7.43 -1.61 -22.72
C SER A 50 8.33 -0.47 -23.24
N VAL A 51 8.34 -0.30 -24.57
CA VAL A 51 9.06 0.78 -25.27
C VAL A 51 8.60 2.19 -24.88
N LEU A 52 7.49 2.32 -24.17
CA LEU A 52 7.02 3.61 -23.66
C LEU A 52 8.02 4.25 -22.67
N THR A 53 8.94 3.47 -22.11
CA THR A 53 10.05 3.97 -21.31
C THR A 53 10.94 4.97 -22.05
N ASN A 54 10.98 4.92 -23.39
CA ASN A 54 11.82 5.78 -24.21
C ASN A 54 11.20 7.17 -24.47
N LYS A 55 9.89 7.35 -24.19
CA LYS A 55 9.17 8.54 -24.63
C LYS A 55 9.14 9.66 -23.58
N TYR A 56 9.61 10.84 -23.97
CA TYR A 56 9.51 12.06 -23.18
C TYR A 56 8.23 12.84 -23.55
N ALA A 57 7.35 13.11 -22.60
CA ALA A 57 5.99 13.62 -22.86
C ALA A 57 5.53 14.70 -21.86
N GLU A 58 6.37 15.72 -21.60
CA GLU A 58 5.97 16.86 -20.74
C GLU A 58 4.70 17.53 -21.25
N GLY A 59 3.86 17.94 -20.33
CA GLY A 59 2.50 18.44 -20.58
C GLY A 59 1.45 17.37 -20.36
N TYR A 60 0.34 17.46 -21.08
CA TYR A 60 -0.84 16.61 -20.92
C TYR A 60 -1.37 16.16 -22.29
N PRO A 61 -2.23 15.14 -22.39
CA PRO A 61 -2.80 14.69 -23.65
C PRO A 61 -3.33 15.86 -24.52
N GLY A 62 -2.92 15.93 -25.77
CA GLY A 62 -3.25 17.00 -26.70
C GLY A 62 -2.58 18.35 -26.43
N LYS A 63 -1.77 18.47 -25.38
CA LYS A 63 -1.06 19.71 -24.98
C LYS A 63 0.37 19.39 -24.53
N ARG A 64 1.13 18.68 -25.37
CA ARG A 64 2.52 18.30 -25.09
C ARG A 64 3.51 19.37 -25.56
N TYR A 65 4.64 19.41 -24.89
CA TYR A 65 5.78 20.25 -25.31
C TYR A 65 6.68 19.54 -26.33
N TYR A 66 6.48 18.24 -26.57
CA TYR A 66 7.29 17.39 -27.45
C TYR A 66 6.44 16.77 -28.56
N GLY A 67 7.05 16.56 -29.74
CA GLY A 67 6.43 15.82 -30.84
C GLY A 67 6.42 14.30 -30.59
N GLY A 68 5.67 13.55 -31.40
CA GLY A 68 5.60 12.09 -31.36
C GLY A 68 4.85 11.54 -30.13
N CYS A 69 3.87 12.27 -29.61
CA CYS A 69 3.10 11.92 -28.42
C CYS A 69 1.72 11.30 -28.73
N GLU A 70 1.39 11.09 -30.01
CA GLU A 70 0.08 10.59 -30.45
C GLU A 70 -0.33 9.27 -29.77
N HIS A 71 0.61 8.37 -29.51
CA HIS A 71 0.32 7.09 -28.88
C HIS A 71 0.31 7.17 -27.35
N VAL A 72 1.23 7.93 -26.73
CA VAL A 72 1.21 8.13 -25.28
C VAL A 72 0.02 8.97 -24.85
N ASP A 73 -0.49 9.86 -25.68
CA ASP A 73 -1.75 10.59 -25.43
C ASP A 73 -2.93 9.62 -25.28
N VAL A 74 -3.00 8.60 -26.13
CA VAL A 74 -4.02 7.54 -26.01
C VAL A 74 -3.86 6.77 -24.68
N VAL A 75 -2.64 6.41 -24.33
CA VAL A 75 -2.33 5.68 -23.09
C VAL A 75 -2.74 6.48 -21.85
N GLU A 76 -2.31 7.74 -21.77
CA GLU A 76 -2.61 8.58 -20.62
C GLU A 76 -4.10 8.91 -20.54
N GLN A 77 -4.76 9.17 -21.67
CA GLN A 77 -6.20 9.41 -21.70
C GLN A 77 -6.98 8.17 -21.23
N LEU A 78 -6.60 6.96 -21.65
CA LEU A 78 -7.20 5.72 -21.14
C LEU A 78 -7.04 5.55 -19.63
N ALA A 79 -5.88 5.90 -19.08
CA ALA A 79 -5.66 5.86 -17.64
C ALA A 79 -6.57 6.84 -16.89
N ILE A 80 -6.68 8.08 -17.41
CA ILE A 80 -7.56 9.13 -16.86
C ILE A 80 -9.02 8.68 -16.89
N ASP A 81 -9.51 8.23 -18.04
CA ASP A 81 -10.92 7.86 -18.20
C ASP A 81 -11.29 6.66 -17.32
N ARG A 82 -10.42 5.66 -17.27
CA ARG A 82 -10.65 4.45 -16.45
C ARG A 82 -10.67 4.75 -14.96
N VAL A 83 -9.74 5.55 -14.46
CA VAL A 83 -9.71 5.86 -13.03
C VAL A 83 -10.84 6.79 -12.61
N LYS A 84 -11.25 7.72 -13.49
CA LYS A 84 -12.45 8.55 -13.28
C LYS A 84 -13.70 7.68 -13.18
N ALA A 85 -13.88 6.76 -14.12
CA ALA A 85 -15.02 5.83 -14.13
C ALA A 85 -15.02 4.91 -12.89
N LEU A 86 -13.83 4.40 -12.50
CA LEU A 86 -13.68 3.47 -11.39
C LEU A 86 -14.11 4.06 -10.05
N PHE A 87 -13.83 5.34 -9.80
CA PHE A 87 -14.12 6.01 -8.53
C PHE A 87 -15.26 7.05 -8.60
N GLY A 88 -15.81 7.32 -9.78
CA GLY A 88 -16.82 8.36 -9.98
C GLY A 88 -16.29 9.78 -9.83
N ALA A 89 -15.03 10.03 -10.21
CA ALA A 89 -14.40 11.34 -10.09
C ALA A 89 -14.65 12.24 -11.30
N GLU A 90 -14.77 13.55 -11.08
CA GLU A 90 -14.91 14.54 -12.15
C GLU A 90 -13.59 14.76 -12.91
N PHE A 91 -12.47 14.75 -12.18
CA PHE A 91 -11.13 15.01 -12.68
C PHE A 91 -10.14 13.97 -12.12
N ALA A 92 -9.13 13.63 -12.93
CA ALA A 92 -8.00 12.80 -12.51
C ALA A 92 -6.68 13.28 -13.12
N ASN A 93 -5.60 13.19 -12.32
CA ASN A 93 -4.22 13.30 -12.80
C ASN A 93 -3.48 12.00 -12.46
N VAL A 94 -2.97 11.32 -13.49
CA VAL A 94 -2.32 10.00 -13.38
C VAL A 94 -0.80 10.07 -13.42
N GLN A 95 -0.23 11.26 -13.51
CA GLN A 95 1.21 11.47 -13.65
C GLN A 95 2.03 11.36 -12.33
N PRO A 96 1.50 11.51 -11.10
CA PRO A 96 2.31 11.38 -9.90
C PRO A 96 3.09 10.06 -9.86
N HIS A 97 4.42 10.16 -9.61
CA HIS A 97 5.32 9.01 -9.58
C HIS A 97 5.09 8.11 -8.35
N SER A 98 4.52 8.67 -7.29
CA SER A 98 4.21 7.95 -6.05
C SER A 98 3.02 8.58 -5.33
N GLY A 99 2.47 7.88 -4.31
CA GLY A 99 1.46 8.46 -3.41
C GLY A 99 1.99 9.69 -2.66
N ALA A 100 3.25 9.68 -2.25
CA ALA A 100 3.89 10.82 -1.59
C ALA A 100 3.93 12.06 -2.50
N GLN A 101 4.22 11.88 -3.79
CA GLN A 101 4.17 12.99 -4.77
C GLN A 101 2.75 13.42 -5.11
N ALA A 102 1.79 12.50 -5.13
CA ALA A 102 0.38 12.85 -5.27
C ALA A 102 -0.09 13.73 -4.10
N ASN A 103 0.26 13.37 -2.87
CA ASN A 103 -0.04 14.17 -1.67
C ASN A 103 0.67 15.53 -1.73
N ALA A 104 1.95 15.55 -2.10
CA ALA A 104 2.71 16.79 -2.20
C ALA A 104 2.13 17.73 -3.27
N ALA A 105 1.74 17.21 -4.43
CA ALA A 105 1.14 18.01 -5.49
C ALA A 105 -0.26 18.53 -5.10
N ALA A 106 -1.07 17.71 -4.44
CA ALA A 106 -2.38 18.12 -3.94
C ALA A 106 -2.25 19.26 -2.91
N MET A 107 -1.33 19.11 -1.94
CA MET A 107 -1.06 20.16 -0.95
C MET A 107 -0.49 21.42 -1.61
N PHE A 108 0.45 21.29 -2.54
CA PHE A 108 1.03 22.40 -3.28
C PHE A 108 0.00 23.18 -4.12
N ALA A 109 -1.02 22.47 -4.65
CA ALA A 109 -2.11 23.09 -5.40
C ALA A 109 -3.07 23.91 -4.54
N LEU A 110 -3.24 23.53 -3.27
CA LEU A 110 -4.28 24.07 -2.37
C LEU A 110 -3.75 25.00 -1.29
N LEU A 111 -2.46 24.90 -0.93
CA LEU A 111 -1.85 25.53 0.23
C LEU A 111 -0.66 26.41 -0.15
N ASN A 112 -0.37 27.35 0.75
CA ASN A 112 0.89 28.09 0.77
C ASN A 112 1.79 27.58 1.92
N PRO A 113 3.12 27.69 1.82
CA PRO A 113 4.00 27.43 2.95
C PRO A 113 3.56 28.21 4.19
N GLY A 114 3.51 27.55 5.34
CA GLY A 114 3.04 28.10 6.61
C GLY A 114 1.54 27.96 6.87
N ASP A 115 0.74 27.53 5.90
CA ASP A 115 -0.67 27.20 6.16
C ASP A 115 -0.79 26.04 7.16
N THR A 116 -1.86 26.04 7.96
CA THR A 116 -2.11 24.98 8.94
C THR A 116 -2.83 23.79 8.30
N ILE A 117 -2.35 22.58 8.59
CA ILE A 117 -2.99 21.33 8.21
C ILE A 117 -3.34 20.51 9.46
N LEU A 118 -4.46 19.80 9.41
CA LEU A 118 -4.92 18.85 10.42
C LEU A 118 -4.84 17.43 9.84
N GLY A 119 -4.09 16.52 10.48
CA GLY A 119 -3.86 15.16 9.99
C GLY A 119 -3.75 14.14 11.12
N LEU A 120 -4.02 12.87 10.84
CA LEU A 120 -3.87 11.79 11.82
C LEU A 120 -2.40 11.64 12.21
N ASP A 121 -2.14 11.61 13.53
CA ASP A 121 -0.79 11.41 14.05
C ASP A 121 -0.17 10.11 13.52
N LEU A 122 1.14 10.17 13.20
CA LEU A 122 1.89 9.02 12.69
C LEU A 122 1.86 7.84 13.69
N ALA A 123 1.99 8.13 14.98
CA ALA A 123 1.96 7.11 16.03
C ALA A 123 0.57 6.46 16.19
N HIS A 124 -0.47 7.12 15.69
CA HIS A 124 -1.86 6.64 15.71
C HIS A 124 -2.34 6.09 14.36
N GLY A 125 -1.41 5.85 13.43
CA GLY A 125 -1.67 5.21 12.15
C GLY A 125 -1.71 6.15 10.95
N GLY A 126 -1.37 7.43 11.10
CA GLY A 126 -1.23 8.38 9.99
C GLY A 126 -0.11 8.00 9.01
N HIS A 127 -0.07 8.67 7.85
CA HIS A 127 1.01 8.50 6.89
C HIS A 127 2.08 9.58 7.08
N LEU A 128 3.33 9.30 6.67
CA LEU A 128 4.45 10.25 6.73
C LEU A 128 4.10 11.63 6.13
N THR A 129 3.37 11.61 5.00
CA THR A 129 3.00 12.83 4.27
C THR A 129 1.80 13.58 4.87
N HIS A 130 1.25 13.11 5.99
CA HIS A 130 0.16 13.79 6.70
C HIS A 130 0.66 14.74 7.81
N GLY A 131 1.94 15.10 7.82
CA GLY A 131 2.49 16.09 8.72
C GLY A 131 3.69 15.62 9.55
N MET A 132 4.29 14.45 9.28
CA MET A 132 5.51 14.04 10.00
C MET A 132 6.60 15.10 9.91
N ARG A 133 7.17 15.50 11.06
CA ARG A 133 8.08 16.64 11.20
C ARG A 133 9.25 16.69 10.19
N ILE A 134 9.85 15.55 9.85
CA ILE A 134 10.98 15.51 8.91
C ILE A 134 10.54 15.36 7.44
N ASN A 135 9.26 15.05 7.20
CA ASN A 135 8.67 14.98 5.86
C ASN A 135 8.46 16.39 5.29
N PHE A 136 8.31 16.53 3.97
CA PHE A 136 8.00 17.81 3.33
C PHE A 136 6.79 18.49 3.97
N SER A 137 5.74 17.73 4.31
CA SER A 137 4.51 18.25 4.90
C SER A 137 4.74 18.88 6.27
N GLY A 138 5.56 18.26 7.12
CA GLY A 138 5.94 18.81 8.41
C GLY A 138 6.96 19.96 8.35
N LYS A 139 7.66 20.12 7.22
CA LYS A 139 8.62 21.21 6.99
C LYS A 139 7.98 22.46 6.39
N LEU A 140 6.96 22.30 5.57
CA LEU A 140 6.33 23.38 4.82
C LEU A 140 5.10 23.95 5.53
N TYR A 141 4.39 23.15 6.33
CA TYR A 141 3.10 23.50 6.91
C TYR A 141 3.13 23.46 8.44
N ASN A 142 2.23 24.21 9.07
CA ASN A 142 1.96 24.10 10.50
C ASN A 142 1.05 22.90 10.72
N VAL A 143 1.57 21.88 11.39
CA VAL A 143 0.85 20.62 11.57
C VAL A 143 0.19 20.57 12.92
N VAL A 144 -1.11 20.28 12.93
CA VAL A 144 -1.90 19.95 14.12
C VAL A 144 -2.32 18.48 13.98
N PRO A 145 -1.80 17.57 14.81
CA PRO A 145 -2.22 16.16 14.75
C PRO A 145 -3.56 15.96 15.47
N TYR A 146 -4.41 15.08 14.93
CA TYR A 146 -5.52 14.48 15.66
C TYR A 146 -5.24 13.01 15.95
N HIS A 147 -5.98 12.42 16.89
CA HIS A 147 -5.63 11.16 17.48
C HIS A 147 -6.81 10.16 17.44
N VAL A 148 -6.51 8.93 17.82
CA VAL A 148 -7.55 7.94 18.20
C VAL A 148 -7.81 8.04 19.70
N ARG A 149 -9.02 7.69 20.14
CA ARG A 149 -9.36 7.59 21.55
C ARG A 149 -8.64 6.40 22.19
N GLU A 150 -8.19 6.56 23.42
CA GLU A 150 -7.56 5.47 24.17
C GLU A 150 -8.54 4.35 24.53
N SER A 151 -9.83 4.68 24.66
CA SER A 151 -10.87 3.73 25.10
C SER A 151 -11.21 2.65 24.06
N ASP A 152 -11.12 2.97 22.76
CA ASP A 152 -11.55 2.08 21.68
C ASP A 152 -10.65 2.13 20.43
N PHE A 153 -9.59 2.93 20.47
CA PHE A 153 -8.63 3.16 19.37
C PHE A 153 -9.29 3.60 18.04
N ARG A 154 -10.45 4.26 18.12
CA ARG A 154 -11.11 4.87 16.96
C ARG A 154 -10.75 6.34 16.87
N VAL A 155 -10.69 6.87 15.64
CA VAL A 155 -10.46 8.29 15.41
C VAL A 155 -11.50 9.10 16.21
N ASP A 156 -11.00 10.06 16.99
CA ASP A 156 -11.86 10.92 17.83
C ASP A 156 -12.39 12.09 17.02
N MET A 157 -13.58 11.94 16.47
CA MET A 157 -14.22 13.00 15.66
C MET A 157 -14.56 14.25 16.48
N ALA A 158 -14.76 14.11 17.80
CA ALA A 158 -14.96 15.27 18.68
C ALA A 158 -13.64 16.06 18.84
N GLU A 159 -12.50 15.38 18.96
CA GLU A 159 -11.19 16.02 18.94
C GLU A 159 -10.92 16.70 17.57
N VAL A 160 -11.22 16.01 16.46
CA VAL A 160 -11.07 16.58 15.11
C VAL A 160 -11.84 17.88 14.97
N GLU A 161 -13.09 17.95 15.44
CA GLU A 161 -13.92 19.15 15.41
C GLU A 161 -13.34 20.26 16.30
N ALA A 162 -12.98 19.92 17.54
CA ALA A 162 -12.41 20.88 18.48
C ALA A 162 -11.12 21.52 17.95
N LEU A 163 -10.20 20.69 17.45
CA LEU A 163 -8.95 21.17 16.85
C LEU A 163 -9.18 22.01 15.58
N ALA A 164 -10.16 21.61 14.76
CA ALA A 164 -10.52 22.38 13.56
C ALA A 164 -11.04 23.77 13.93
N LEU A 165 -11.91 23.88 14.94
CA LEU A 165 -12.46 25.16 15.42
C LEU A 165 -11.36 26.05 16.05
N GLU A 166 -10.45 25.46 16.81
CA GLU A 166 -9.37 26.18 17.49
C GLU A 166 -8.32 26.69 16.49
N HIS A 167 -7.81 25.80 15.63
CA HIS A 167 -6.66 26.09 14.77
C HIS A 167 -7.04 26.57 13.37
N LYS A 168 -8.30 26.43 12.96
CA LYS A 168 -8.83 26.84 11.63
C LYS A 168 -7.90 26.43 10.48
N PRO A 169 -7.63 25.11 10.33
CA PRO A 169 -6.71 24.64 9.31
C PRO A 169 -7.22 25.00 7.91
N LYS A 170 -6.29 25.15 6.96
CA LYS A 170 -6.63 25.29 5.54
C LYS A 170 -6.95 23.95 4.90
N LEU A 171 -6.42 22.85 5.45
CA LEU A 171 -6.61 21.50 4.94
C LEU A 171 -6.82 20.55 6.11
N ILE A 172 -7.83 19.71 6.01
CA ILE A 172 -8.00 18.52 6.84
C ILE A 172 -7.66 17.31 5.96
N VAL A 173 -6.72 16.47 6.45
CA VAL A 173 -6.29 15.24 5.78
C VAL A 173 -6.91 14.06 6.51
N ALA A 174 -7.78 13.33 5.84
CA ALA A 174 -8.29 12.03 6.28
C ALA A 174 -7.59 10.90 5.52
N GLY A 175 -7.52 9.72 6.13
CA GLY A 175 -6.80 8.58 5.58
C GLY A 175 -5.66 8.13 6.50
N TRP A 176 -5.11 6.96 6.22
CA TRP A 176 -4.23 6.28 7.15
C TRP A 176 -3.28 5.29 6.47
N SER A 177 -2.24 4.86 7.21
CA SER A 177 -1.33 3.76 6.87
C SER A 177 -1.54 2.54 7.76
N ALA A 178 -1.96 2.73 9.00
CA ALA A 178 -2.10 1.68 10.00
C ALA A 178 -3.32 1.94 10.90
N TYR A 179 -4.51 1.74 10.33
CA TYR A 179 -5.79 1.87 11.03
C TYR A 179 -6.74 0.79 10.50
N SER A 180 -7.39 0.07 11.40
CA SER A 180 -8.16 -1.13 11.05
C SER A 180 -9.66 -0.91 10.92
N ARG A 181 -10.14 0.35 10.99
CA ARG A 181 -11.55 0.69 10.90
C ARG A 181 -11.84 1.65 9.75
N GLN A 182 -13.10 1.74 9.36
CA GLN A 182 -13.57 2.73 8.39
C GLN A 182 -13.62 4.12 9.01
N LEU A 183 -13.46 5.15 8.17
CA LEU A 183 -13.61 6.57 8.53
C LEU A 183 -14.95 7.09 8.03
N ASP A 184 -15.57 8.00 8.79
CA ASP A 184 -16.76 8.72 8.39
C ASP A 184 -16.39 9.96 7.55
N PHE A 185 -16.35 9.81 6.23
CA PHE A 185 -16.00 10.92 5.33
C PHE A 185 -17.04 12.03 5.30
N ALA A 186 -18.32 11.72 5.59
CA ALA A 186 -19.36 12.73 5.69
C ALA A 186 -19.13 13.65 6.89
N GLU A 187 -18.70 13.07 8.02
CA GLU A 187 -18.39 13.84 9.22
C GLU A 187 -17.11 14.68 9.04
N PHE A 188 -16.06 14.13 8.40
CA PHE A 188 -14.90 14.94 8.01
C PHE A 188 -15.28 16.11 7.10
N ARG A 189 -16.18 15.90 6.13
CA ARG A 189 -16.69 16.97 5.26
C ARG A 189 -17.44 18.03 6.05
N ARG A 190 -18.34 17.62 6.96
CA ARG A 190 -19.07 18.55 7.84
C ARG A 190 -18.13 19.44 8.64
N ILE A 191 -17.10 18.84 9.24
CA ILE A 191 -16.11 19.58 10.05
C ILE A 191 -15.29 20.54 9.16
N ALA A 192 -14.87 20.10 7.98
CA ALA A 192 -14.13 20.95 7.06
C ALA A 192 -14.96 22.15 6.59
N ASP A 193 -16.24 21.95 6.29
CA ASP A 193 -17.19 23.03 5.93
C ASP A 193 -17.37 24.04 7.08
N LEU A 194 -17.44 23.55 8.31
CA LEU A 194 -17.61 24.39 9.50
C LEU A 194 -16.51 25.45 9.65
N VAL A 195 -15.29 25.15 9.22
CA VAL A 195 -14.12 26.03 9.34
C VAL A 195 -13.63 26.59 8.00
N GLY A 196 -14.29 26.21 6.89
CA GLY A 196 -13.88 26.63 5.53
C GLY A 196 -12.58 26.01 5.06
N ALA A 197 -12.26 24.79 5.53
CA ALA A 197 -11.09 24.03 5.12
C ALA A 197 -11.34 23.19 3.88
N TYR A 198 -10.29 22.91 3.11
CA TYR A 198 -10.31 21.82 2.15
C TYR A 198 -10.31 20.47 2.87
N LEU A 199 -10.99 19.48 2.29
CA LEU A 199 -10.90 18.09 2.70
C LEU A 199 -10.12 17.29 1.66
N MET A 200 -8.98 16.75 2.06
CA MET A 200 -8.19 15.79 1.27
C MET A 200 -8.32 14.41 1.92
N VAL A 201 -8.61 13.40 1.10
CA VAL A 201 -8.62 12.01 1.57
C VAL A 201 -7.53 11.21 0.84
N ASP A 202 -6.59 10.67 1.61
CA ASP A 202 -5.61 9.70 1.13
C ASP A 202 -6.18 8.28 1.30
N MET A 203 -6.69 7.71 0.21
CA MET A 203 -7.27 6.35 0.22
C MET A 203 -6.27 5.27 -0.21
N ALA A 204 -4.98 5.55 -0.22
CA ALA A 204 -3.96 4.67 -0.76
C ALA A 204 -4.05 3.23 -0.23
N HIS A 205 -4.33 3.04 1.05
CA HIS A 205 -4.44 1.71 1.64
C HIS A 205 -5.70 0.96 1.23
N PHE A 206 -6.83 1.64 1.10
CA PHE A 206 -8.12 1.00 0.90
C PHE A 206 -8.75 1.25 -0.49
N ALA A 207 -8.01 1.83 -1.42
CA ALA A 207 -8.51 2.18 -2.76
C ALA A 207 -9.07 0.98 -3.54
N GLY A 208 -8.47 -0.22 -3.38
CA GLY A 208 -9.00 -1.44 -4.00
C GLY A 208 -10.36 -1.84 -3.45
N LEU A 209 -10.58 -1.65 -2.14
CA LEU A 209 -11.87 -1.91 -1.50
C LEU A 209 -12.94 -0.90 -1.95
N VAL A 210 -12.55 0.38 -2.13
CA VAL A 210 -13.44 1.41 -2.69
C VAL A 210 -13.81 1.07 -4.13
N ALA A 211 -12.84 0.69 -4.96
CA ALA A 211 -13.07 0.29 -6.36
C ALA A 211 -14.03 -0.90 -6.48
N ALA A 212 -13.97 -1.84 -5.53
CA ALA A 212 -14.85 -3.00 -5.46
C ALA A 212 -16.24 -2.71 -4.85
N GLY A 213 -16.48 -1.49 -4.36
CA GLY A 213 -17.72 -1.13 -3.66
C GLY A 213 -17.85 -1.72 -2.25
N LEU A 214 -16.74 -2.16 -1.65
CA LEU A 214 -16.69 -2.81 -0.33
C LEU A 214 -16.23 -1.88 0.81
N HIS A 215 -15.96 -0.62 0.49
CA HIS A 215 -15.60 0.43 1.45
C HIS A 215 -16.25 1.74 1.02
N PRO A 216 -16.67 2.63 1.95
CA PRO A 216 -17.18 3.95 1.60
C PRO A 216 -16.26 4.71 0.66
N ASN A 217 -16.84 5.31 -0.40
CA ASN A 217 -16.10 6.09 -1.38
C ASN A 217 -15.92 7.52 -0.88
N PRO A 218 -14.68 8.04 -0.72
CA PRO A 218 -14.44 9.41 -0.26
C PRO A 218 -14.67 10.49 -1.34
N VAL A 219 -14.70 10.11 -2.63
CA VAL A 219 -14.77 11.07 -3.75
C VAL A 219 -15.94 12.05 -3.67
N PRO A 220 -17.16 11.64 -3.29
CA PRO A 220 -18.27 12.59 -3.15
C PRO A 220 -18.09 13.65 -2.06
N TYR A 221 -17.28 13.37 -1.05
CA TYR A 221 -17.11 14.25 0.13
C TYR A 221 -15.86 15.13 0.03
N ALA A 222 -14.79 14.63 -0.56
CA ALA A 222 -13.51 15.32 -0.58
C ALA A 222 -13.41 16.36 -1.70
N ASP A 223 -12.58 17.39 -1.48
CA ASP A 223 -12.14 18.31 -2.53
C ASP A 223 -11.12 17.63 -3.44
N VAL A 224 -10.21 16.88 -2.81
CA VAL A 224 -9.15 16.10 -3.48
C VAL A 224 -9.03 14.74 -2.80
N VAL A 225 -8.89 13.70 -3.61
CA VAL A 225 -8.58 12.34 -3.16
C VAL A 225 -7.27 11.90 -3.79
N THR A 226 -6.37 11.36 -3.00
CA THR A 226 -5.12 10.78 -3.50
C THR A 226 -5.10 9.28 -3.26
N THR A 227 -4.37 8.57 -4.09
CA THR A 227 -4.14 7.13 -3.89
C THR A 227 -2.81 6.68 -4.48
N THR A 228 -2.30 5.57 -3.97
CA THR A 228 -1.31 4.74 -4.66
C THR A 228 -2.01 3.74 -5.58
N THR A 229 -1.27 3.16 -6.52
CA THR A 229 -1.81 2.17 -7.46
C THR A 229 -1.40 0.72 -7.14
N HIS A 230 -0.48 0.51 -6.19
CA HIS A 230 0.20 -0.78 -5.97
C HIS A 230 -0.19 -1.54 -4.69
N LYS A 231 -1.07 -0.97 -3.83
CA LYS A 231 -1.51 -1.63 -2.59
C LYS A 231 -2.73 -2.52 -2.87
N THR A 232 -3.88 -2.25 -2.28
CA THR A 232 -5.10 -3.03 -2.54
C THR A 232 -5.54 -3.00 -4.01
N LEU A 233 -5.20 -1.97 -4.79
CA LEU A 233 -5.45 -1.94 -6.24
C LEU A 233 -4.61 -2.96 -7.02
N GLY A 234 -3.43 -3.35 -6.55
CA GLY A 234 -2.59 -4.37 -7.17
C GLY A 234 -2.00 -3.96 -8.53
N GLY A 235 -1.82 -2.68 -8.78
CA GLY A 235 -1.21 -2.13 -9.99
C GLY A 235 0.29 -1.84 -9.85
N PRO A 236 0.88 -1.05 -10.77
CA PRO A 236 2.27 -0.64 -10.70
C PRO A 236 2.50 0.33 -9.54
N ARG A 237 3.74 0.48 -9.09
CA ARG A 237 4.08 1.52 -8.12
C ARG A 237 3.90 2.90 -8.75
N GLY A 238 3.05 3.72 -8.15
CA GLY A 238 2.70 5.06 -8.63
C GLY A 238 1.64 5.71 -7.76
N GLY A 239 1.25 6.94 -8.11
CA GLY A 239 0.19 7.71 -7.47
C GLY A 239 -0.83 8.25 -8.46
N VAL A 240 -1.97 8.67 -7.94
CA VAL A 240 -3.07 9.32 -8.68
C VAL A 240 -3.68 10.39 -7.79
N ILE A 241 -4.13 11.47 -8.42
CA ILE A 241 -4.95 12.51 -7.78
C ILE A 241 -6.31 12.54 -8.47
N LEU A 242 -7.37 12.42 -7.70
CA LEU A 242 -8.75 12.63 -8.12
C LEU A 242 -9.26 13.92 -7.47
N ALA A 243 -10.10 14.68 -8.16
CA ALA A 243 -10.62 15.91 -7.60
C ALA A 243 -11.93 16.34 -8.27
N LYS A 244 -12.57 17.35 -7.68
CA LYS A 244 -13.61 18.13 -8.37
C LYS A 244 -13.00 18.93 -9.51
N GLU A 245 -13.72 19.09 -10.61
CA GLU A 245 -13.26 19.76 -11.83
C GLU A 245 -12.68 21.17 -11.58
N GLN A 246 -13.23 21.90 -10.63
CA GLN A 246 -12.76 23.25 -10.27
C GLN A 246 -11.29 23.32 -9.84
N TYR A 247 -10.69 22.21 -9.40
CA TYR A 247 -9.29 22.13 -8.98
C TYR A 247 -8.35 21.63 -10.08
N ALA A 248 -8.89 21.18 -11.23
CA ALA A 248 -8.13 20.56 -12.31
C ALA A 248 -6.90 21.38 -12.74
N LYS A 249 -7.10 22.67 -13.01
CA LYS A 249 -6.01 23.56 -13.46
C LYS A 249 -4.90 23.68 -12.41
N LYS A 250 -5.27 23.83 -11.13
CA LYS A 250 -4.29 23.98 -10.04
C LYS A 250 -3.51 22.70 -9.84
N ILE A 251 -4.19 21.54 -9.86
CA ILE A 251 -3.55 20.23 -9.68
C ILE A 251 -2.62 19.91 -10.84
N ASN A 252 -3.07 20.11 -12.10
CA ASN A 252 -2.21 19.92 -13.24
C ASN A 252 -0.96 20.81 -13.18
N SER A 253 -1.10 22.08 -12.82
CA SER A 253 0.05 22.99 -12.67
C SER A 253 0.97 22.57 -11.51
N ALA A 254 0.42 22.03 -10.43
CA ALA A 254 1.19 21.56 -9.29
C ALA A 254 1.99 20.27 -9.59
N VAL A 255 1.42 19.38 -10.41
CA VAL A 255 2.14 18.18 -10.87
C VAL A 255 3.18 18.59 -11.91
N PHE A 256 2.77 19.19 -13.01
CA PHE A 256 3.67 19.66 -14.06
C PHE A 256 3.32 21.12 -14.45
N PRO A 257 4.26 22.04 -14.41
CA PRO A 257 5.70 21.89 -14.09
C PRO A 257 6.04 22.06 -12.60
N GLY A 258 5.07 22.08 -11.70
CA GLY A 258 5.27 22.46 -10.30
C GLY A 258 6.25 21.55 -9.53
N GLN A 259 6.14 20.24 -9.69
CA GLN A 259 6.95 19.26 -8.94
C GLN A 259 7.62 18.21 -9.82
N GLN A 260 7.08 17.90 -10.99
CA GLN A 260 7.58 16.89 -11.89
C GLN A 260 7.90 17.51 -13.26
N GLY A 261 8.78 16.83 -14.03
CA GLY A 261 9.02 17.03 -15.45
C GLY A 261 8.27 15.99 -16.28
N GLY A 262 9.02 15.24 -17.12
CA GLY A 262 8.45 14.20 -17.99
C GLY A 262 7.74 13.09 -17.18
N PRO A 263 6.51 12.73 -17.54
CA PRO A 263 5.79 11.65 -16.93
C PRO A 263 6.40 10.28 -17.30
N LEU A 264 6.17 9.28 -16.45
CA LEU A 264 6.59 7.90 -16.67
C LEU A 264 5.50 7.17 -17.49
N GLU A 265 5.50 7.31 -18.81
CA GLU A 265 4.42 6.82 -19.68
C GLU A 265 4.27 5.29 -19.62
N HIS A 266 5.36 4.54 -19.43
CA HIS A 266 5.32 3.10 -19.19
C HIS A 266 4.61 2.73 -17.88
N VAL A 267 4.76 3.53 -16.82
CA VAL A 267 4.02 3.35 -15.57
C VAL A 267 2.55 3.76 -15.74
N ILE A 268 2.27 4.82 -16.50
CA ILE A 268 0.89 5.23 -16.81
C ILE A 268 0.15 4.15 -17.60
N ALA A 269 0.82 3.52 -18.58
CA ALA A 269 0.27 2.36 -19.29
C ALA A 269 -0.10 1.23 -18.33
N ALA A 270 0.81 0.90 -17.42
CA ALA A 270 0.57 -0.10 -16.39
C ALA A 270 -0.58 0.27 -15.43
N LYS A 271 -0.72 1.56 -15.07
CA LYS A 271 -1.89 2.08 -14.34
C LYS A 271 -3.19 1.88 -15.13
N ALA A 272 -3.19 2.20 -16.43
CA ALA A 272 -4.36 2.01 -17.28
C ALA A 272 -4.81 0.54 -17.35
N VAL A 273 -3.87 -0.41 -17.39
CA VAL A 273 -4.14 -1.84 -17.32
C VAL A 273 -4.73 -2.21 -15.96
N ALA A 274 -4.13 -1.76 -14.87
CA ALA A 274 -4.59 -2.02 -13.51
C ALA A 274 -6.02 -1.52 -13.27
N PHE A 275 -6.36 -0.31 -13.73
CA PHE A 275 -7.71 0.24 -13.61
C PHE A 275 -8.75 -0.54 -14.42
N LYS A 276 -8.36 -1.07 -15.60
CA LYS A 276 -9.24 -1.96 -16.36
C LYS A 276 -9.52 -3.25 -15.61
N LEU A 277 -8.50 -3.84 -14.99
CA LEU A 277 -8.66 -5.05 -14.18
C LEU A 277 -9.48 -4.79 -12.92
N ALA A 278 -9.29 -3.63 -12.27
CA ALA A 278 -10.02 -3.26 -11.06
C ALA A 278 -11.54 -3.05 -11.28
N ALA A 279 -11.97 -2.86 -12.53
CA ALA A 279 -13.38 -2.76 -12.90
C ALA A 279 -14.06 -4.10 -13.20
N THR A 280 -13.39 -5.25 -12.95
CA THR A 280 -13.92 -6.58 -13.24
C THR A 280 -14.54 -7.24 -12.00
N GLU A 281 -15.48 -8.18 -12.21
CA GLU A 281 -16.07 -8.98 -11.12
C GLU A 281 -14.99 -9.81 -10.39
N GLY A 282 -14.04 -10.42 -11.11
CA GLY A 282 -12.95 -11.17 -10.49
C GLY A 282 -12.05 -10.31 -9.58
N PHE A 283 -11.96 -9.00 -9.83
CA PHE A 283 -11.29 -8.08 -8.89
C PHE A 283 -12.12 -7.90 -7.62
N LYS A 284 -13.44 -7.75 -7.74
CA LYS A 284 -14.35 -7.63 -6.59
C LYS A 284 -14.31 -8.87 -5.72
N GLU A 285 -14.43 -10.06 -6.29
CA GLU A 285 -14.28 -11.34 -5.59
C GLU A 285 -12.95 -11.44 -4.84
N ARG A 286 -11.86 -10.95 -5.46
CA ARG A 286 -10.56 -10.87 -4.80
C ARG A 286 -10.59 -9.96 -3.58
N GLN A 287 -11.23 -8.79 -3.66
CA GLN A 287 -11.35 -7.87 -2.53
C GLN A 287 -12.26 -8.40 -1.42
N GLU A 288 -13.27 -9.21 -1.76
CA GLU A 288 -14.07 -9.93 -0.77
C GLU A 288 -13.21 -10.93 0.01
N ARG A 289 -12.33 -11.71 -0.65
CA ARG A 289 -11.35 -12.58 0.03
C ARG A 289 -10.35 -11.80 0.88
N VAL A 290 -9.95 -10.59 0.46
CA VAL A 290 -9.10 -9.69 1.26
C VAL A 290 -9.76 -9.36 2.60
N LEU A 291 -11.03 -8.98 2.60
CA LEU A 291 -11.78 -8.65 3.83
C LEU A 291 -12.03 -9.89 4.68
N GLU A 292 -12.45 -10.98 4.06
CA GLU A 292 -12.67 -12.26 4.76
C GLU A 292 -11.39 -12.76 5.46
N GLY A 293 -10.26 -12.74 4.74
CA GLY A 293 -8.97 -13.13 5.32
C GLY A 293 -8.55 -12.27 6.49
N ALA A 294 -8.72 -10.95 6.41
CA ALA A 294 -8.42 -10.04 7.51
C ALA A 294 -9.32 -10.30 8.75
N LYS A 295 -10.60 -10.60 8.52
CA LYS A 295 -11.53 -10.96 9.58
C LYS A 295 -11.13 -12.27 10.26
N LEU A 296 -10.82 -13.32 9.50
CA LEU A 296 -10.38 -14.62 10.03
C LEU A 296 -9.09 -14.49 10.85
N LEU A 297 -8.13 -13.69 10.41
CA LEU A 297 -6.93 -13.36 11.18
C LEU A 297 -7.28 -12.69 12.52
N ALA A 298 -8.14 -11.67 12.50
CA ALA A 298 -8.56 -10.97 13.71
C ALA A 298 -9.29 -11.91 14.68
N GLU A 299 -10.20 -12.75 14.19
CA GLU A 299 -10.95 -13.74 14.99
C GLU A 299 -10.02 -14.76 15.65
N ARG A 300 -8.96 -15.23 14.97
CA ARG A 300 -7.96 -16.15 15.53
C ARG A 300 -7.13 -15.49 16.63
N PHE A 301 -6.76 -14.23 16.45
CA PHE A 301 -5.96 -13.50 17.43
C PHE A 301 -6.75 -13.08 18.70
N LEU A 302 -8.07 -13.13 18.65
CA LEU A 302 -8.96 -12.89 19.80
C LEU A 302 -9.33 -14.19 20.55
N GLN A 303 -8.70 -15.34 20.24
CA GLN A 303 -8.95 -16.57 20.96
C GLN A 303 -8.21 -16.61 22.31
N PRO A 304 -8.75 -17.32 23.32
CA PRO A 304 -8.20 -17.33 24.69
C PRO A 304 -6.74 -17.76 24.79
N ASP A 305 -6.25 -18.64 23.92
CA ASP A 305 -4.86 -19.10 23.91
C ASP A 305 -3.89 -17.99 23.48
N VAL A 306 -4.31 -17.13 22.55
CA VAL A 306 -3.54 -15.98 22.10
C VAL A 306 -3.60 -14.84 23.14
N GLU A 307 -4.78 -14.60 23.68
CA GLU A 307 -5.00 -13.60 24.73
C GLU A 307 -4.19 -13.92 26.02
N ALA A 308 -4.09 -15.19 26.37
CA ALA A 308 -3.28 -15.67 27.50
C ALA A 308 -1.77 -15.39 27.32
N ALA A 309 -1.30 -15.24 26.08
CA ALA A 309 0.08 -14.83 25.76
C ALA A 309 0.27 -13.31 25.75
N GLY A 310 -0.74 -12.53 26.16
CA GLY A 310 -0.70 -11.07 26.16
C GLY A 310 -0.82 -10.44 24.76
N ILE A 311 -1.30 -11.19 23.77
CA ILE A 311 -1.43 -10.78 22.38
C ILE A 311 -2.91 -10.54 22.07
N THR A 312 -3.24 -9.43 21.45
CA THR A 312 -4.61 -9.09 21.07
C THR A 312 -4.66 -8.27 19.77
N VAL A 313 -5.84 -7.78 19.42
CA VAL A 313 -6.08 -6.97 18.21
C VAL A 313 -6.50 -5.58 18.60
N VAL A 314 -5.80 -4.57 18.09
CA VAL A 314 -6.20 -3.16 18.25
C VAL A 314 -7.61 -2.99 17.71
N ASN A 315 -8.47 -2.25 18.40
CA ASN A 315 -9.90 -2.03 18.08
C ASN A 315 -10.79 -3.28 18.17
N GLY A 316 -10.30 -4.44 18.65
CA GLY A 316 -11.06 -5.67 18.74
C GLY A 316 -11.52 -6.25 17.40
N GLY A 317 -10.81 -5.95 16.28
CA GLY A 317 -11.14 -6.47 14.96
C GLY A 317 -10.72 -5.57 13.80
N THR A 318 -11.28 -5.83 12.61
CA THR A 318 -10.99 -5.05 11.42
C THR A 318 -12.19 -4.93 10.48
N ASP A 319 -12.31 -3.80 9.80
CA ASP A 319 -13.27 -3.54 8.71
C ASP A 319 -12.58 -3.43 7.34
N VAL A 320 -11.26 -3.66 7.28
CA VAL A 320 -10.41 -3.40 6.11
C VAL A 320 -9.44 -4.56 5.84
N HIS A 321 -8.45 -4.36 4.98
CA HIS A 321 -7.50 -5.36 4.50
C HIS A 321 -6.34 -5.68 5.44
N LEU A 322 -6.32 -5.14 6.65
CA LEU A 322 -5.22 -5.34 7.60
C LEU A 322 -5.73 -5.54 9.03
N VAL A 323 -4.89 -6.19 9.81
CA VAL A 323 -5.05 -6.35 11.26
C VAL A 323 -3.86 -5.68 11.94
N LEU A 324 -4.13 -4.97 13.03
CA LEU A 324 -3.10 -4.45 13.93
C LEU A 324 -3.07 -5.34 15.17
N VAL A 325 -1.99 -6.09 15.31
CA VAL A 325 -1.75 -6.95 16.51
C VAL A 325 -1.10 -6.09 17.58
N ASP A 326 -1.62 -6.18 18.79
CA ASP A 326 -1.14 -5.48 19.98
C ASP A 326 -0.37 -6.43 20.90
N LEU A 327 0.90 -6.13 21.13
CA LEU A 327 1.84 -6.90 21.93
C LEU A 327 2.22 -6.18 23.25
N ARG A 328 1.50 -5.09 23.62
CA ARG A 328 1.88 -4.32 24.83
C ARG A 328 1.83 -5.12 26.11
N ASN A 329 0.94 -6.11 26.17
CA ASN A 329 0.78 -7.01 27.32
C ASN A 329 1.55 -8.32 27.16
N SER A 330 2.27 -8.52 26.05
CA SER A 330 3.14 -9.66 25.80
C SER A 330 4.59 -9.36 26.19
N GLU A 331 5.36 -10.40 26.50
CA GLU A 331 6.81 -10.30 26.65
C GLU A 331 7.51 -10.08 25.30
N LEU A 332 6.85 -10.45 24.18
CA LEU A 332 7.31 -10.14 22.82
C LEU A 332 7.20 -8.64 22.54
N ASP A 333 8.23 -8.09 21.93
CA ASP A 333 8.13 -6.83 21.22
C ASP A 333 7.85 -7.01 19.70
N GLY A 334 7.63 -5.90 19.00
CA GLY A 334 7.32 -5.93 17.59
C GLY A 334 8.46 -6.47 16.73
N GLN A 335 9.73 -6.21 17.10
CA GLN A 335 10.88 -6.73 16.36
C GLN A 335 11.03 -8.24 16.53
N GLN A 336 10.94 -8.74 17.76
CA GLN A 336 11.01 -10.18 18.03
C GLN A 336 9.88 -10.94 17.31
N ALA A 337 8.68 -10.37 17.28
CA ALA A 337 7.53 -10.95 16.59
C ALA A 337 7.73 -10.95 15.06
N GLU A 338 8.23 -9.86 14.47
CA GLU A 338 8.60 -9.76 13.06
C GLU A 338 9.66 -10.80 12.69
N ASP A 339 10.75 -10.88 13.45
CA ASP A 339 11.84 -11.83 13.23
C ASP A 339 11.36 -13.29 13.34
N THR A 340 10.48 -13.58 14.31
CA THR A 340 9.86 -14.91 14.50
C THR A 340 9.07 -15.33 13.26
N LEU A 341 8.23 -14.46 12.72
CA LEU A 341 7.43 -14.75 11.53
C LEU A 341 8.30 -14.84 10.28
N HIS A 342 9.30 -13.96 10.14
CA HIS A 342 10.25 -14.01 9.03
C HIS A 342 11.02 -15.34 8.99
N ARG A 343 11.44 -15.85 10.14
CA ARG A 343 12.12 -17.15 10.25
C ARG A 343 11.30 -18.31 9.69
N ILE A 344 9.98 -18.28 9.83
CA ILE A 344 9.09 -19.32 9.29
C ILE A 344 8.58 -18.99 7.87
N GLY A 345 9.03 -17.87 7.27
CA GLY A 345 8.70 -17.48 5.89
C GLY A 345 7.41 -16.71 5.73
N ILE A 346 7.00 -15.98 6.75
CA ILE A 346 5.89 -15.02 6.68
C ILE A 346 6.46 -13.62 6.79
N THR A 347 6.23 -12.79 5.77
CA THR A 347 6.72 -11.40 5.72
C THR A 347 5.65 -10.44 6.23
N VAL A 348 5.94 -9.78 7.34
CA VAL A 348 5.11 -8.72 7.94
C VAL A 348 5.99 -7.53 8.30
N ASN A 349 5.42 -6.46 8.86
CA ASN A 349 6.23 -5.42 9.48
C ASN A 349 5.78 -5.14 10.92
N ARG A 350 6.77 -4.88 11.79
CA ARG A 350 6.48 -4.28 13.09
C ARG A 350 5.85 -2.92 12.92
N ASN A 351 4.99 -2.57 13.84
CA ASN A 351 4.22 -1.32 13.79
C ASN A 351 3.97 -0.80 15.19
N ALA A 352 4.18 0.49 15.42
CA ALA A 352 3.72 1.10 16.66
C ALA A 352 2.21 0.95 16.79
N VAL A 353 1.74 0.63 17.97
CA VAL A 353 0.31 0.72 18.32
C VAL A 353 0.03 2.10 18.91
N PRO A 354 -1.21 2.61 18.84
CA PRO A 354 -1.52 3.86 19.53
C PRO A 354 -1.15 3.79 21.01
N PHE A 355 -0.55 4.88 21.54
CA PHE A 355 -0.04 4.96 22.91
C PHE A 355 1.05 3.92 23.21
N ASP A 356 1.89 3.62 22.24
CA ASP A 356 2.95 2.63 22.36
C ASP A 356 4.00 3.04 23.40
N PRO A 357 4.28 2.22 24.43
CA PRO A 357 5.29 2.51 25.42
C PRO A 357 6.73 2.27 24.94
N ARG A 358 6.90 1.52 23.83
CA ARG A 358 8.22 1.15 23.28
C ARG A 358 8.65 2.16 22.21
N PRO A 359 9.98 2.33 21.99
CA PRO A 359 10.46 3.23 20.95
C PRO A 359 10.10 2.72 19.54
N PRO A 360 9.96 3.62 18.53
CA PRO A 360 9.49 3.25 17.18
C PRO A 360 10.29 2.15 16.47
N MET A 361 11.59 2.01 16.77
CA MET A 361 12.43 0.96 16.15
C MET A 361 12.16 -0.43 16.71
N VAL A 362 11.56 -0.54 17.89
CA VAL A 362 11.18 -1.81 18.53
C VAL A 362 9.69 -2.05 18.32
N SER A 363 8.84 -1.09 18.68
CA SER A 363 7.38 -1.11 18.59
C SER A 363 6.73 -2.19 19.47
N SER A 364 5.43 -2.07 19.68
CA SER A 364 4.65 -3.04 20.46
C SER A 364 3.57 -3.72 19.63
N GLY A 365 3.74 -3.80 18.34
CA GLY A 365 2.75 -4.45 17.49
C GLY A 365 3.26 -4.89 16.12
N LEU A 366 2.35 -5.54 15.40
CA LEU A 366 2.52 -5.95 14.01
C LEU A 366 1.38 -5.40 13.17
N ARG A 367 1.68 -5.03 11.93
CA ARG A 367 0.68 -4.77 10.90
C ARG A 367 0.71 -5.92 9.90
N ILE A 368 -0.41 -6.63 9.79
CA ILE A 368 -0.56 -7.82 8.97
C ILE A 368 -1.65 -7.56 7.94
N GLY A 369 -1.36 -7.73 6.65
CA GLY A 369 -2.30 -7.49 5.55
C GLY A 369 -2.57 -8.72 4.71
N THR A 370 -3.70 -8.73 4.03
CA THR A 370 -4.20 -9.87 3.25
C THR A 370 -4.20 -9.70 1.72
N PRO A 371 -3.93 -8.50 1.14
CA PRO A 371 -4.09 -8.29 -0.30
C PRO A 371 -3.23 -9.21 -1.16
N ALA A 372 -1.95 -9.41 -0.81
CA ALA A 372 -1.03 -10.22 -1.60
C ALA A 372 -1.48 -11.70 -1.66
N LEU A 373 -1.85 -12.28 -0.53
CA LEU A 373 -2.32 -13.67 -0.48
C LEU A 373 -3.67 -13.86 -1.18
N ALA A 374 -4.61 -12.92 -1.03
CA ALA A 374 -5.87 -12.96 -1.76
C ALA A 374 -5.65 -12.84 -3.29
N THR A 375 -4.67 -12.04 -3.73
CA THR A 375 -4.26 -11.95 -5.14
C THR A 375 -3.64 -13.27 -5.62
N ARG A 376 -2.89 -13.95 -4.75
CA ARG A 376 -2.29 -15.25 -5.02
C ARG A 376 -3.33 -16.38 -5.12
N GLY A 377 -4.57 -16.15 -4.65
CA GLY A 377 -5.69 -17.09 -4.76
C GLY A 377 -6.18 -17.68 -3.44
N PHE A 378 -5.63 -17.22 -2.30
CA PHE A 378 -6.06 -17.70 -0.98
C PHE A 378 -7.52 -17.35 -0.72
N GLY A 379 -8.25 -18.31 -0.16
CA GLY A 379 -9.61 -18.21 0.33
C GLY A 379 -9.70 -18.43 1.84
N ALA A 380 -10.90 -18.64 2.35
CA ALA A 380 -11.17 -18.78 3.79
C ALA A 380 -10.36 -19.89 4.47
N ALA A 381 -10.21 -21.03 3.81
CA ALA A 381 -9.48 -22.18 4.36
C ALA A 381 -7.99 -21.86 4.54
N GLU A 382 -7.36 -21.25 3.52
CA GLU A 382 -5.95 -20.90 3.55
C GLU A 382 -5.70 -19.76 4.54
N PHE A 383 -6.57 -18.76 4.64
CA PHE A 383 -6.45 -17.69 5.63
C PHE A 383 -6.64 -18.19 7.07
N THR A 384 -7.51 -19.19 7.28
CA THR A 384 -7.64 -19.85 8.59
C THR A 384 -6.34 -20.57 8.98
N GLU A 385 -5.73 -21.28 8.03
CA GLU A 385 -4.45 -21.97 8.25
C GLU A 385 -3.32 -20.98 8.52
N VAL A 386 -3.22 -19.89 7.74
CA VAL A 386 -2.23 -18.83 7.96
C VAL A 386 -2.41 -18.18 9.32
N ALA A 387 -3.64 -17.89 9.73
CA ALA A 387 -3.95 -17.31 11.02
C ALA A 387 -3.49 -18.21 12.17
N ASP A 388 -3.71 -19.54 12.06
CA ASP A 388 -3.27 -20.52 13.05
C ASP A 388 -1.73 -20.62 13.09
N ILE A 389 -1.05 -20.64 11.95
CA ILE A 389 0.42 -20.64 11.88
C ILE A 389 0.99 -19.41 12.60
N ILE A 390 0.47 -18.21 12.32
CA ILE A 390 0.95 -16.97 12.95
C ILE A 390 0.66 -17.00 14.46
N ALA A 391 -0.55 -17.38 14.87
CA ALA A 391 -0.91 -17.46 16.27
C ALA A 391 0.02 -18.43 17.05
N LYS A 392 0.27 -19.62 16.51
CA LYS A 392 1.19 -20.60 17.12
C LYS A 392 2.63 -20.09 17.19
N ALA A 393 3.11 -19.43 16.15
CA ALA A 393 4.45 -18.86 16.14
C ALA A 393 4.62 -17.80 17.24
N LEU A 394 3.66 -16.87 17.32
CA LEU A 394 3.72 -15.77 18.30
C LEU A 394 3.51 -16.27 19.73
N THR A 395 2.54 -17.13 19.98
CA THR A 395 2.31 -17.69 21.33
C THR A 395 3.48 -18.59 21.78
N GLY A 396 4.07 -19.37 20.87
CA GLY A 396 5.24 -20.20 21.15
C GLY A 396 6.50 -19.40 21.48
N ALA A 397 6.62 -18.19 20.94
CA ALA A 397 7.75 -17.30 21.22
C ALA A 397 7.51 -16.37 22.43
N ALA A 398 6.28 -16.22 22.91
CA ALA A 398 5.90 -15.18 23.88
C ALA A 398 6.65 -15.27 25.23
N GLY A 399 6.95 -16.50 25.72
CA GLY A 399 7.63 -16.66 26.99
C GLY A 399 9.15 -16.61 26.98
N THR A 400 9.77 -16.64 25.75
CA THR A 400 11.23 -16.73 25.59
C THR A 400 11.81 -15.67 24.67
N GLY A 401 10.95 -14.91 23.97
CA GLY A 401 11.34 -13.97 22.92
C GLY A 401 11.75 -14.64 21.59
N THR A 402 11.75 -15.98 21.53
CA THR A 402 12.15 -16.74 20.33
C THR A 402 11.35 -18.04 20.22
N LEU A 403 11.07 -18.46 19.00
CA LEU A 403 10.41 -19.75 18.73
C LEU A 403 11.44 -20.90 18.80
N ASP A 404 11.10 -22.01 19.40
CA ASP A 404 11.97 -23.19 19.40
C ASP A 404 12.16 -23.76 18.00
N ASP A 405 13.30 -24.48 17.78
CA ASP A 405 13.68 -24.95 16.47
C ASP A 405 12.71 -26.00 15.89
N GLY A 406 12.16 -26.87 16.73
CA GLY A 406 11.23 -27.92 16.29
C GLY A 406 9.93 -27.31 15.77
N THR A 407 9.33 -26.41 16.52
CA THR A 407 8.12 -25.68 16.12
C THR A 407 8.39 -24.79 14.88
N ALA A 408 9.56 -24.14 14.82
CA ALA A 408 9.91 -23.33 13.65
C ALA A 408 9.98 -24.16 12.36
N VAL A 409 10.58 -25.36 12.42
CA VAL A 409 10.65 -26.29 11.27
C VAL A 409 9.26 -26.76 10.85
N GLU A 410 8.40 -27.15 11.83
CA GLU A 410 7.03 -27.56 11.55
C GLU A 410 6.23 -26.44 10.85
N LEU A 411 6.22 -25.23 11.44
CA LEU A 411 5.46 -24.10 10.89
C LEU A 411 6.02 -23.66 9.55
N ARG A 412 7.33 -23.67 9.33
CA ARG A 412 7.95 -23.41 8.03
C ARG A 412 7.51 -24.42 6.97
N ALA A 413 7.39 -25.70 7.31
CA ALA A 413 6.87 -26.72 6.39
C ALA A 413 5.43 -26.43 5.97
N ARG A 414 4.55 -26.01 6.90
CA ARG A 414 3.18 -25.59 6.60
C ARG A 414 3.14 -24.37 5.68
N VAL A 415 3.96 -23.36 5.92
CA VAL A 415 4.11 -22.17 5.03
C VAL A 415 4.51 -22.60 3.63
N THR A 416 5.53 -23.45 3.52
CA THR A 416 6.01 -23.95 2.23
C THR A 416 4.93 -24.74 1.47
N ALA A 417 4.17 -25.57 2.18
CA ALA A 417 3.06 -26.33 1.60
C ALA A 417 1.96 -25.41 1.05
N LEU A 418 1.57 -24.36 1.81
CA LEU A 418 0.60 -23.36 1.34
C LEU A 418 1.12 -22.59 0.10
N ALA A 419 2.37 -22.12 0.17
CA ALA A 419 2.99 -21.40 -0.94
C ALA A 419 3.03 -22.22 -2.22
N GLY A 420 3.32 -23.53 -2.11
CA GLY A 420 3.40 -24.46 -3.23
C GLY A 420 2.06 -24.79 -3.89
N GLN A 421 0.96 -24.71 -3.14
CA GLN A 421 -0.39 -24.94 -3.69
C GLN A 421 -0.87 -23.80 -4.60
N PHE A 422 -0.32 -22.59 -4.42
CA PHE A 422 -0.70 -21.40 -5.16
C PHE A 422 0.52 -20.80 -5.86
N PRO A 423 0.99 -21.40 -6.97
CA PRO A 423 2.21 -20.94 -7.65
C PRO A 423 2.05 -19.51 -8.19
N LEU A 424 2.91 -18.60 -7.76
CA LEU A 424 2.96 -17.24 -8.23
C LEU A 424 3.81 -17.15 -9.50
N TYR A 425 3.28 -16.52 -10.56
CA TYR A 425 3.99 -16.32 -11.84
C TYR A 425 4.62 -17.61 -12.42
N PRO A 426 3.83 -18.68 -12.64
CA PRO A 426 4.37 -19.95 -13.10
C PRO A 426 5.06 -19.89 -14.48
N GLN A 427 4.80 -18.82 -15.25
CA GLN A 427 5.44 -18.55 -16.53
C GLN A 427 6.84 -17.91 -16.39
N LEU A 428 7.18 -17.39 -15.21
CA LEU A 428 8.48 -16.82 -14.91
C LEU A 428 9.29 -17.88 -14.16
N SER A 429 10.03 -18.71 -14.89
CA SER A 429 10.81 -19.80 -14.29
C SER A 429 12.16 -19.26 -13.79
N GLY A 430 12.21 -18.73 -12.58
CA GLY A 430 13.47 -18.31 -11.93
C GLY A 430 14.47 -19.47 -11.80
N ALA A 431 14.01 -20.62 -11.34
CA ALA A 431 14.84 -21.80 -11.13
C ALA A 431 15.45 -22.38 -12.43
N THR A 432 14.71 -22.34 -13.55
CA THR A 432 15.22 -22.89 -14.84
C THR A 432 16.29 -21.98 -15.45
N GLU A 433 16.19 -20.65 -15.26
CA GLU A 433 17.23 -19.72 -15.73
C GLU A 433 18.46 -19.72 -14.83
N ILE A 434 18.33 -19.93 -13.51
CA ILE A 434 19.46 -20.09 -12.58
C ILE A 434 20.24 -21.38 -12.88
N ALA A 435 19.53 -22.50 -13.09
CA ALA A 435 20.17 -23.78 -13.41
C ALA A 435 20.86 -23.76 -14.79
N ALA A 436 20.30 -23.07 -15.78
CA ALA A 436 20.96 -22.88 -17.07
C ALA A 436 22.22 -22.02 -16.94
N PHE A 437 22.18 -20.96 -16.12
CA PHE A 437 23.31 -20.08 -15.86
C PHE A 437 24.46 -20.79 -15.10
N GLU A 438 24.15 -21.62 -14.11
CA GLU A 438 25.14 -22.43 -13.40
C GLU A 438 25.80 -23.44 -14.32
N ASN A 439 25.05 -24.07 -15.22
CA ASN A 439 25.61 -25.00 -16.21
C ASN A 439 26.48 -24.32 -17.27
N ASP A 440 26.10 -23.10 -17.71
CA ASP A 440 26.92 -22.31 -18.64
C ASP A 440 28.23 -21.83 -17.99
N MET A 441 28.19 -21.46 -16.70
CA MET A 441 29.41 -21.05 -15.96
C MET A 441 30.34 -22.24 -15.70
N ILE A 442 29.83 -23.43 -15.44
CA ILE A 442 30.61 -24.64 -15.26
C ILE A 442 31.18 -25.10 -16.61
N GLY A 443 30.44 -24.95 -17.72
CA GLY A 443 30.90 -25.27 -19.07
C GLY A 443 31.94 -24.29 -19.61
N ALA A 444 31.97 -23.04 -19.18
CA ALA A 444 32.98 -22.06 -19.57
C ALA A 444 34.28 -22.14 -18.77
N ALA A 445 34.29 -22.92 -17.68
CA ALA A 445 35.48 -23.14 -16.84
C ALA A 445 36.24 -24.46 -17.15
N GLN A 446 35.78 -25.22 -18.18
CA GLN A 446 36.49 -26.36 -18.76
C GLN A 446 37.05 -26.00 -20.14
#